data_dca08f4648fd489ab6f976145723f071
#
_entry.id   dca08f4648fd489ab6f976145723f071
#
_cell.length_a   1.000
_cell.length_b   1.000
_cell.length_c   1.000
_cell.angle_alpha   90.00
_cell.angle_beta   90.00
_cell.angle_gamma   90.00
#
_symmetry.space_group_name_H-M   'P 1'
#
loop_
_entity.id
_entity.type
_entity.pdbx_description
1 polymer ?
#
loop_
_entity_poly.entity_id
_entity_poly.type
_entity_poly.pdbx_seq_one_letter_code
_entity_poly.pdbx_strand_id
1 'polypeptide(L)'
;MAKDVYDKYFAKVIFDSALKNGELNKWLSQLRKISDIVNEEEISKLLLNPKVAYTDKVDMLTSRLGEVNPLALKMIFMLVAKGKLGEIKEITYEYQRLLDSYHGVEGAELVEVATAIPLDEKDKLKLSKRLTDIIGKPIVLKATVDPDMIGGIIIKVGDKLIDGSMRSKLAELKREIS
;
A
#
# COMPACT_ATOMS: atom_id res chain seq x y z
N MET A 1 2.37 -1.55 -23.89
CA MET A 1 0.94 -1.86 -24.16
C MET A 1 0.51 -3.29 -23.78
N ALA A 2 1.19 -4.36 -24.16
CA ALA A 2 0.78 -5.73 -23.77
C ALA A 2 1.00 -6.05 -22.27
N LYS A 3 1.94 -5.39 -21.63
CA LYS A 3 2.30 -5.60 -20.21
C LYS A 3 1.20 -5.10 -19.26
N ASP A 4 0.70 -3.89 -19.46
CA ASP A 4 -0.37 -3.30 -18.64
C ASP A 4 -1.71 -4.04 -18.68
N VAL A 5 -2.01 -4.70 -19.79
CA VAL A 5 -3.25 -5.46 -19.96
C VAL A 5 -3.24 -6.73 -19.12
N TYR A 6 -2.06 -7.35 -18.99
CA TYR A 6 -1.87 -8.59 -18.26
C TYR A 6 -2.03 -8.39 -16.74
N ASP A 7 -1.35 -7.38 -16.21
CA ASP A 7 -1.36 -7.05 -14.79
C ASP A 7 -2.76 -6.66 -14.32
N LYS A 8 -3.45 -5.83 -15.09
CA LYS A 8 -4.85 -5.45 -14.86
C LYS A 8 -5.81 -6.63 -14.89
N TYR A 9 -5.61 -7.55 -15.84
CA TYR A 9 -6.45 -8.74 -15.94
C TYR A 9 -6.30 -9.64 -14.70
N PHE A 10 -5.05 -9.91 -14.26
CA PHE A 10 -4.82 -10.71 -13.07
C PHE A 10 -5.34 -10.05 -11.81
N ALA A 11 -5.08 -8.77 -11.62
CA ALA A 11 -5.59 -8.00 -10.49
C ALA A 11 -7.13 -8.08 -10.43
N LYS A 12 -7.80 -7.96 -11.57
CA LYS A 12 -9.27 -8.06 -11.66
C LYS A 12 -9.79 -9.44 -11.32
N VAL A 13 -9.18 -10.50 -11.83
CA VAL A 13 -9.60 -11.90 -11.52
C VAL A 13 -9.49 -12.18 -10.03
N ILE A 14 -8.38 -11.74 -9.40
CA ILE A 14 -8.18 -11.89 -7.96
C ILE A 14 -9.21 -11.07 -7.20
N PHE A 15 -9.45 -9.84 -7.63
CA PHE A 15 -10.41 -8.93 -7.00
C PHE A 15 -11.83 -9.49 -7.03
N ASP A 16 -12.29 -9.98 -8.18
CA ASP A 16 -13.61 -10.59 -8.34
C ASP A 16 -13.78 -11.84 -7.46
N SER A 17 -12.72 -12.65 -7.32
CA SER A 17 -12.70 -13.79 -6.41
C SER A 17 -12.74 -13.37 -4.94
N ALA A 18 -11.94 -12.39 -4.57
CA ALA A 18 -11.88 -11.85 -3.21
C ALA A 18 -13.20 -11.18 -2.79
N LEU A 19 -13.85 -10.48 -3.72
CA LEU A 19 -15.15 -9.83 -3.52
C LEU A 19 -16.25 -10.87 -3.23
N LYS A 20 -16.29 -11.95 -4.00
CA LYS A 20 -17.26 -13.05 -3.79
C LYS A 20 -17.12 -13.71 -2.42
N ASN A 21 -15.90 -13.80 -1.92
CA ASN A 21 -15.60 -14.44 -0.65
C ASN A 21 -15.59 -13.47 0.55
N GLY A 22 -15.75 -12.16 0.32
CA GLY A 22 -15.65 -11.15 1.39
C GLY A 22 -14.24 -10.98 1.97
N GLU A 23 -13.19 -11.35 1.22
CA GLU A 23 -11.80 -11.41 1.69
C GLU A 23 -10.90 -10.32 1.06
N LEU A 24 -11.46 -9.18 0.65
CA LEU A 24 -10.73 -8.14 -0.09
C LEU A 24 -9.45 -7.68 0.61
N ASN A 25 -9.53 -7.31 1.89
CA ASN A 25 -8.38 -6.82 2.66
C ASN A 25 -7.35 -7.94 2.96
N LYS A 26 -7.83 -9.16 3.15
CA LYS A 26 -6.97 -10.33 3.36
C LYS A 26 -6.12 -10.60 2.12
N TRP A 27 -6.72 -10.52 0.94
CA TRP A 27 -6.02 -10.66 -0.33
C TRP A 27 -4.96 -9.59 -0.55
N LEU A 28 -5.28 -8.33 -0.25
CA LEU A 28 -4.31 -7.26 -0.34
C LEU A 28 -3.09 -7.51 0.57
N SER A 29 -3.34 -7.90 1.82
CA SER A 29 -2.30 -8.23 2.77
C SER A 29 -1.42 -9.39 2.27
N GLN A 30 -2.02 -10.43 1.70
CA GLN A 30 -1.29 -11.56 1.12
C GLN A 30 -0.47 -11.15 -0.10
N LEU A 31 -1.04 -10.38 -1.03
CA LEU A 31 -0.33 -9.89 -2.22
C LEU A 31 0.89 -9.04 -1.85
N ARG A 32 0.79 -8.18 -0.84
CA ARG A 32 1.91 -7.39 -0.33
C ARG A 32 3.00 -8.30 0.23
N LYS A 33 2.66 -9.24 1.12
CA LYS A 33 3.63 -10.20 1.67
C LYS A 33 4.33 -11.02 0.56
N ILE A 34 3.57 -11.48 -0.43
CA ILE A 34 4.11 -12.21 -1.57
C ILE A 34 5.08 -11.32 -2.35
N SER A 35 4.68 -10.07 -2.64
CA SER A 35 5.51 -9.12 -3.35
C SER A 35 6.84 -8.87 -2.64
N ASP A 36 6.80 -8.69 -1.32
CA ASP A 36 7.99 -8.46 -0.51
C ASP A 36 8.95 -9.66 -0.55
N ILE A 37 8.43 -10.87 -0.31
CA ILE A 37 9.23 -12.11 -0.29
C ILE A 37 9.80 -12.43 -1.67
N VAL A 38 9.00 -12.31 -2.71
CA VAL A 38 9.43 -12.62 -4.09
C VAL A 38 10.48 -11.64 -4.61
N ASN A 39 10.51 -10.41 -4.09
CA ASN A 39 11.53 -9.42 -4.41
C ASN A 39 12.86 -9.62 -3.66
N GLU A 40 12.92 -10.50 -2.65
CA GLU A 40 14.19 -10.91 -2.06
C GLU A 40 15.05 -11.61 -3.12
N GLU A 41 16.26 -11.17 -3.30
CA GLU A 41 17.15 -11.64 -4.40
C GLU A 41 17.39 -13.15 -4.36
N GLU A 42 17.55 -13.71 -3.16
CA GLU A 42 17.75 -15.15 -2.96
C GLU A 42 16.53 -15.95 -3.37
N ILE A 43 15.34 -15.50 -2.96
CA ILE A 43 14.06 -16.15 -3.26
C ILE A 43 13.75 -16.07 -4.76
N SER A 44 13.93 -14.89 -5.34
CA SER A 44 13.72 -14.69 -6.78
C SER A 44 14.61 -15.62 -7.62
N LYS A 45 15.92 -15.71 -7.29
CA LYS A 45 16.86 -16.63 -7.96
C LYS A 45 16.43 -18.08 -7.83
N LEU A 46 15.98 -18.49 -6.65
CA LEU A 46 15.54 -19.87 -6.40
C LEU A 46 14.24 -20.19 -7.17
N LEU A 47 13.27 -19.29 -7.17
CA LEU A 47 12.01 -19.48 -7.91
C LEU A 47 12.22 -19.56 -9.42
N LEU A 48 13.13 -18.79 -9.97
CA LEU A 48 13.47 -18.77 -11.40
C LEU A 48 14.38 -19.90 -11.81
N ASN A 49 15.02 -20.61 -10.87
CA ASN A 49 15.94 -21.70 -11.19
C ASN A 49 15.18 -22.95 -11.68
N PRO A 50 15.40 -23.40 -12.93
CA PRO A 50 14.71 -24.57 -13.46
C PRO A 50 15.18 -25.90 -12.84
N LYS A 51 16.32 -25.92 -12.16
CA LYS A 51 16.86 -27.11 -11.50
C LYS A 51 16.22 -27.42 -10.15
N VAL A 52 15.54 -26.46 -9.56
CA VAL A 52 14.83 -26.63 -8.28
C VAL A 52 13.45 -27.23 -8.54
N ALA A 53 13.14 -28.33 -7.85
CA ALA A 53 11.85 -29.01 -7.99
C ALA A 53 10.68 -28.09 -7.60
N TYR A 54 9.53 -28.32 -8.24
CA TYR A 54 8.32 -27.54 -7.96
C TYR A 54 7.88 -27.66 -6.49
N THR A 55 7.99 -28.87 -5.93
CA THR A 55 7.68 -29.14 -4.51
C THR A 55 8.51 -28.28 -3.57
N ASP A 56 9.82 -28.20 -3.81
CA ASP A 56 10.73 -27.42 -2.96
C ASP A 56 10.43 -25.92 -3.00
N LYS A 57 10.02 -25.43 -4.17
CA LYS A 57 9.56 -24.04 -4.34
C LYS A 57 8.27 -23.78 -3.57
N VAL A 58 7.32 -24.71 -3.60
CA VAL A 58 6.06 -24.62 -2.83
C VAL A 58 6.35 -24.60 -1.34
N ASP A 59 7.15 -25.55 -0.86
CA ASP A 59 7.46 -25.70 0.56
C ASP A 59 8.20 -24.46 1.08
N MET A 60 9.12 -23.91 0.32
CA MET A 60 9.83 -22.69 0.65
C MET A 60 8.88 -21.50 0.73
N LEU A 61 8.01 -21.30 -0.26
CA LEU A 61 7.04 -20.21 -0.24
C LEU A 61 6.05 -20.36 0.92
N THR A 62 5.56 -21.57 1.16
CA THR A 62 4.60 -21.84 2.24
C THR A 62 5.24 -21.62 3.61
N SER A 63 6.50 -22.02 3.80
CA SER A 63 7.21 -21.81 5.07
C SER A 63 7.44 -20.33 5.38
N ARG A 64 7.66 -19.49 4.37
CA ARG A 64 7.88 -18.05 4.52
C ARG A 64 6.60 -17.24 4.63
N LEU A 65 5.58 -17.61 3.87
CA LEU A 65 4.30 -16.90 3.80
C LEU A 65 3.32 -17.32 4.91
N GLY A 66 3.49 -18.52 5.48
CA GLY A 66 2.51 -19.14 6.38
C GLY A 66 1.25 -19.61 5.63
N GLU A 67 0.08 -19.37 6.21
CA GLU A 67 -1.19 -19.71 5.56
C GLU A 67 -1.43 -18.81 4.34
N VAL A 68 -1.27 -19.37 3.16
CA VAL A 68 -1.50 -18.67 1.88
C VAL A 68 -2.68 -19.29 1.17
N ASN A 69 -3.49 -18.44 0.57
CA ASN A 69 -4.58 -18.88 -0.28
C ASN A 69 -4.03 -19.74 -1.44
N PRO A 70 -4.55 -20.95 -1.67
CA PRO A 70 -4.10 -21.82 -2.76
C PRO A 70 -4.16 -21.17 -4.16
N LEU A 71 -5.07 -20.23 -4.33
CA LEU A 71 -5.17 -19.46 -5.58
C LEU A 71 -3.98 -18.51 -5.76
N ALA A 72 -3.49 -17.91 -4.66
CA ALA A 72 -2.30 -17.05 -4.68
C ALA A 72 -1.04 -17.84 -5.04
N LEU A 73 -0.88 -19.05 -4.49
CA LEU A 73 0.21 -19.97 -4.88
C LEU A 73 0.15 -20.31 -6.35
N LYS A 74 -1.01 -20.70 -6.88
CA LYS A 74 -1.19 -21.00 -8.30
C LYS A 74 -0.81 -19.82 -9.19
N MET A 75 -1.17 -18.60 -8.78
CA MET A 75 -0.79 -17.38 -9.49
C MET A 75 0.73 -17.19 -9.53
N ILE A 76 1.41 -17.32 -8.37
CA ILE A 76 2.88 -17.19 -8.30
C ILE A 76 3.55 -18.15 -9.27
N PHE A 77 3.14 -19.44 -9.24
CA PHE A 77 3.75 -20.44 -10.11
C PHE A 77 3.45 -20.20 -11.59
N MET A 78 2.29 -19.65 -11.91
CA MET A 78 1.98 -19.23 -13.28
C MET A 78 2.90 -18.09 -13.73
N LEU A 79 3.16 -17.11 -12.86
CA LEU A 79 4.09 -16.01 -13.13
C LEU A 79 5.53 -16.53 -13.28
N VAL A 80 5.95 -17.47 -12.42
CA VAL A 80 7.25 -18.14 -12.53
C VAL A 80 7.39 -18.86 -13.88
N ALA A 81 6.39 -19.67 -14.26
CA ALA A 81 6.40 -20.43 -15.52
C ALA A 81 6.47 -19.52 -16.77
N LYS A 82 5.94 -18.31 -16.66
CA LYS A 82 5.96 -17.32 -17.74
C LYS A 82 7.17 -16.36 -17.70
N GLY A 83 8.06 -16.51 -16.72
CA GLY A 83 9.18 -15.59 -16.51
C GLY A 83 8.78 -14.18 -16.12
N LYS A 84 7.57 -14.03 -15.51
CA LYS A 84 6.94 -12.74 -15.18
C LYS A 84 6.80 -12.51 -13.69
N LEU A 85 7.68 -13.11 -12.89
CA LEU A 85 7.64 -13.01 -11.43
C LEU A 85 7.74 -11.56 -10.94
N GLY A 86 8.51 -10.71 -11.62
CA GLY A 86 8.64 -9.29 -11.28
C GLY A 86 7.36 -8.46 -11.45
N GLU A 87 6.34 -9.00 -12.15
CA GLU A 87 5.06 -8.29 -12.34
C GLU A 87 4.12 -8.40 -11.13
N ILE A 88 4.49 -9.17 -10.10
CA ILE A 88 3.69 -9.29 -8.87
C ILE A 88 3.47 -7.94 -8.18
N LYS A 89 4.45 -7.04 -8.25
CA LYS A 89 4.36 -5.70 -7.69
C LYS A 89 3.31 -4.85 -8.40
N GLU A 90 3.31 -4.89 -9.71
CA GLU A 90 2.34 -4.19 -10.55
C GLU A 90 0.93 -4.76 -10.39
N ILE A 91 0.80 -6.09 -10.29
CA ILE A 91 -0.49 -6.76 -9.98
C ILE A 91 -1.01 -6.31 -8.61
N THR A 92 -0.13 -6.22 -7.59
CA THR A 92 -0.50 -5.77 -6.26
C THR A 92 -0.97 -4.31 -6.28
N TYR A 93 -0.32 -3.46 -7.05
CA TYR A 93 -0.70 -2.06 -7.23
C TYR A 93 -2.06 -1.91 -7.92
N GLU A 94 -2.29 -2.66 -9.01
CA GLU A 94 -3.58 -2.64 -9.71
C GLU A 94 -4.73 -3.21 -8.84
N TYR A 95 -4.44 -4.22 -8.01
CA TYR A 95 -5.40 -4.73 -7.04
C TYR A 95 -5.77 -3.67 -5.99
N GLN A 96 -4.79 -2.94 -5.46
CA GLN A 96 -5.02 -1.82 -4.55
C GLN A 96 -5.91 -0.76 -5.21
N ARG A 97 -5.63 -0.40 -6.46
CA ARG A 97 -6.45 0.55 -7.22
C ARG A 97 -7.90 0.11 -7.36
N LEU A 98 -8.14 -1.18 -7.65
CA LEU A 98 -9.50 -1.73 -7.72
C LEU A 98 -10.20 -1.68 -6.36
N LEU A 99 -9.46 -1.95 -5.28
CA LEU A 99 -9.97 -1.86 -3.92
C LEU A 99 -10.35 -0.43 -3.55
N ASP A 100 -9.50 0.53 -3.87
CA ASP A 100 -9.73 1.95 -3.63
C ASP A 100 -10.96 2.46 -4.43
N SER A 101 -11.07 2.04 -5.69
CA SER A 101 -12.24 2.30 -6.52
C SER A 101 -13.52 1.71 -5.93
N TYR A 102 -13.46 0.48 -5.45
CA TYR A 102 -14.60 -0.20 -4.82
C TYR A 102 -15.06 0.51 -3.54
N HIS A 103 -14.12 1.03 -2.75
CA HIS A 103 -14.43 1.82 -1.56
C HIS A 103 -14.78 3.28 -1.84
N GLY A 104 -14.85 3.69 -3.10
CA GLY A 104 -15.16 5.05 -3.51
C GLY A 104 -14.00 6.03 -3.27
N VAL A 105 -12.78 5.53 -3.08
CA VAL A 105 -11.54 6.32 -2.90
C VAL A 105 -10.67 6.35 -4.16
N GLU A 106 -11.22 5.98 -5.31
CA GLU A 106 -10.49 6.04 -6.59
C GLU A 106 -10.03 7.47 -6.89
N GLY A 107 -8.75 7.61 -7.17
CA GLY A 107 -8.14 8.93 -7.36
C GLY A 107 -7.90 9.69 -6.06
N ALA A 108 -8.02 9.01 -4.91
CA ALA A 108 -7.71 9.60 -3.62
C ALA A 108 -6.23 10.01 -3.54
N GLU A 109 -6.00 11.20 -3.04
CA GLU A 109 -4.65 11.70 -2.78
C GLU A 109 -4.17 11.25 -1.41
N LEU A 110 -2.97 10.66 -1.34
CA LEU A 110 -2.36 10.27 -0.08
C LEU A 110 -1.94 11.53 0.67
N VAL A 111 -2.49 11.69 1.88
CA VAL A 111 -2.14 12.78 2.79
C VAL A 111 -1.47 12.19 4.02
N GLU A 112 -0.18 12.46 4.16
CA GLU A 112 0.58 12.10 5.35
C GLU A 112 0.44 13.22 6.40
N VAL A 113 0.09 12.83 7.61
CA VAL A 113 -0.14 13.76 8.72
C VAL A 113 0.72 13.35 9.91
N ALA A 114 1.61 14.24 10.36
CA ALA A 114 2.36 14.06 11.60
C ALA A 114 1.78 14.94 12.71
N THR A 115 1.61 14.37 13.90
CA THR A 115 1.06 15.03 15.09
C THR A 115 1.86 14.65 16.32
N ALA A 116 1.86 15.52 17.34
CA ALA A 116 2.55 15.24 18.62
C ALA A 116 1.89 14.14 19.45
N ILE A 117 0.58 13.94 19.28
CA ILE A 117 -0.22 12.92 19.98
C ILE A 117 -1.05 12.11 18.98
N PRO A 118 -1.42 10.88 19.31
CA PRO A 118 -2.29 10.07 18.44
C PRO A 118 -3.63 10.78 18.20
N LEU A 119 -4.06 10.79 16.93
CA LEU A 119 -5.38 11.27 16.56
C LEU A 119 -6.42 10.18 16.87
N ASP A 120 -7.50 10.55 17.51
CA ASP A 120 -8.66 9.67 17.67
C ASP A 120 -9.43 9.54 16.34
N GLU A 121 -10.35 8.56 16.23
CA GLU A 121 -11.10 8.31 15.00
C GLU A 121 -12.02 9.51 14.62
N LYS A 122 -12.52 10.27 15.61
CA LYS A 122 -13.35 11.45 15.36
C LYS A 122 -12.52 12.59 14.76
N ASP A 123 -11.32 12.77 15.25
CA ASP A 123 -10.42 13.83 14.75
C ASP A 123 -9.85 13.46 13.38
N LYS A 124 -9.55 12.18 13.14
CA LYS A 124 -9.19 11.70 11.80
C LYS A 124 -10.30 11.95 10.79
N LEU A 125 -11.56 11.66 11.14
CA LEU A 125 -12.71 11.91 10.28
C LEU A 125 -12.92 13.40 9.98
N LYS A 126 -12.82 14.25 11.00
CA LYS A 126 -12.95 15.72 10.83
C LYS A 126 -11.84 16.26 9.93
N LEU A 127 -10.60 15.81 10.18
CA LEU A 127 -9.44 16.24 9.41
C LEU A 127 -9.55 15.77 7.96
N SER A 128 -9.91 14.51 7.74
CA SER A 128 -10.13 13.95 6.42
C SER A 128 -11.18 14.74 5.64
N LYS A 129 -12.32 15.04 6.26
CA LYS A 129 -13.38 15.83 5.62
C LYS A 129 -12.90 17.23 5.21
N ARG A 130 -12.24 17.95 6.12
CA ARG A 130 -11.70 19.29 5.84
C ARG A 130 -10.66 19.26 4.71
N LEU A 131 -9.77 18.27 4.72
CA LEU A 131 -8.75 18.13 3.69
C LEU A 131 -9.36 17.76 2.34
N THR A 132 -10.38 16.91 2.32
CA THR A 132 -11.16 16.60 1.12
C THR A 132 -11.81 17.86 0.53
N ASP A 133 -12.39 18.71 1.38
CA ASP A 133 -13.01 19.97 0.96
C ASP A 133 -11.98 20.96 0.38
N ILE A 134 -10.77 21.00 0.95
CA ILE A 134 -9.69 21.89 0.50
C ILE A 134 -9.03 21.38 -0.79
N ILE A 135 -8.77 20.09 -0.88
CA ILE A 135 -8.07 19.45 -2.00
C ILE A 135 -9.01 19.24 -3.19
N GLY A 136 -10.31 19.12 -2.92
CA GLY A 136 -11.33 18.87 -3.96
C GLY A 136 -11.32 17.44 -4.50
N LYS A 137 -10.64 16.52 -3.82
CA LYS A 137 -10.53 15.10 -4.18
C LYS A 137 -10.67 14.23 -2.94
N PRO A 138 -11.13 12.97 -3.09
CA PRO A 138 -11.04 12.00 -2.01
C PRO A 138 -9.60 11.89 -1.50
N ILE A 139 -9.41 11.69 -0.21
CA ILE A 139 -8.08 11.53 0.38
C ILE A 139 -7.98 10.23 1.18
N VAL A 140 -6.77 9.67 1.20
CA VAL A 140 -6.37 8.63 2.15
C VAL A 140 -5.44 9.27 3.18
N LEU A 141 -5.90 9.35 4.42
CA LEU A 141 -5.17 9.96 5.51
C LEU A 141 -4.29 8.93 6.22
N LYS A 142 -2.96 9.16 6.19
CA LYS A 142 -1.98 8.38 6.92
C LYS A 142 -1.46 9.21 8.08
N ALA A 143 -1.94 8.94 9.29
CA ALA A 143 -1.52 9.64 10.49
C ALA A 143 -0.33 8.94 11.15
N THR A 144 0.69 9.70 11.51
CA THR A 144 1.86 9.26 12.28
C THR A 144 2.03 10.15 13.51
N VAL A 145 2.60 9.60 14.58
CA VAL A 145 2.94 10.36 15.78
C VAL A 145 4.42 10.66 15.72
N ASP A 146 4.77 11.93 15.84
CA ASP A 146 6.16 12.40 15.95
C ASP A 146 6.39 12.90 17.37
N PRO A 147 7.14 12.15 18.21
CA PRO A 147 7.40 12.51 19.60
C PRO A 147 8.23 13.78 19.77
N ASP A 148 8.97 14.19 18.74
CA ASP A 148 9.81 15.39 18.76
C ASP A 148 9.01 16.67 18.49
N MET A 149 7.74 16.54 18.11
CA MET A 149 6.83 17.67 17.97
C MET A 149 6.33 18.14 19.34
N ILE A 150 6.48 19.43 19.62
CA ILE A 150 5.91 20.06 20.82
C ILE A 150 4.37 20.12 20.73
N GLY A 151 3.84 20.26 19.52
CA GLY A 151 2.41 20.33 19.23
C GLY A 151 2.14 20.85 17.82
N GLY A 152 0.86 20.82 17.44
CA GLY A 152 0.42 21.20 16.10
C GLY A 152 0.33 20.03 15.15
N ILE A 153 0.35 20.32 13.85
CA ILE A 153 0.17 19.35 12.77
C ILE A 153 1.06 19.70 11.59
N ILE A 154 1.69 18.69 11.02
CA ILE A 154 2.40 18.78 9.74
C ILE A 154 1.66 17.94 8.75
N ILE A 155 1.31 18.50 7.60
CA ILE A 155 0.54 17.82 6.55
C ILE A 155 1.38 17.82 5.28
N LYS A 156 1.54 16.63 4.69
CA LYS A 156 2.21 16.45 3.41
C LYS A 156 1.23 15.90 2.39
N VAL A 157 1.08 16.60 1.28
CA VAL A 157 0.21 16.23 0.16
C VAL A 157 1.05 16.22 -1.12
N GLY A 158 1.41 15.04 -1.61
CA GLY A 158 2.37 14.93 -2.71
C GLY A 158 3.69 15.62 -2.36
N ASP A 159 4.09 16.61 -3.17
CA ASP A 159 5.31 17.40 -2.95
C ASP A 159 5.11 18.65 -2.06
N LYS A 160 3.86 18.93 -1.67
CA LYS A 160 3.53 20.08 -0.83
C LYS A 160 3.57 19.71 0.65
N LEU A 161 4.28 20.53 1.44
CA LEU A 161 4.34 20.43 2.88
C LEU A 161 3.68 21.66 3.52
N ILE A 162 2.73 21.41 4.42
CA ILE A 162 2.08 22.45 5.23
C ILE A 162 2.51 22.20 6.67
N ASP A 163 3.36 23.09 7.20
CA ASP A 163 3.85 23.01 8.57
C ASP A 163 3.02 23.94 9.47
N GLY A 164 2.13 23.37 10.24
CA GLY A 164 1.35 24.02 11.29
C GLY A 164 1.87 23.70 12.69
N SER A 165 3.12 23.30 12.84
CA SER A 165 3.72 22.97 14.14
C SER A 165 3.90 24.21 15.02
N MET A 166 3.83 24.02 16.33
CA MET A 166 4.11 25.10 17.29
C MET A 166 5.55 25.61 17.20
N ARG A 167 6.49 24.75 16.83
CA ARG A 167 7.88 25.14 16.62
C ARG A 167 8.01 26.18 15.50
N SER A 168 7.36 25.95 14.36
CA SER A 168 7.38 26.89 13.23
C SER A 168 6.70 28.22 13.58
N LYS A 169 5.56 28.17 14.28
CA LYS A 169 4.87 29.40 14.75
C LYS A 169 5.72 30.21 15.71
N LEU A 170 6.40 29.57 16.67
CA LEU A 170 7.30 30.25 17.59
C LEU A 170 8.52 30.84 16.87
N ALA A 171 9.06 30.14 15.86
CA ALA A 171 10.17 30.67 15.06
C ALA A 171 9.76 31.90 14.23
N GLU A 172 8.53 31.90 13.70
CA GLU A 172 7.95 33.03 12.97
C GLU A 172 7.77 34.24 13.90
N LEU A 173 7.12 34.06 15.05
CA LEU A 173 6.96 35.10 16.05
C LEU A 173 8.29 35.71 16.52
N LYS A 174 9.30 34.86 16.73
CA LYS A 174 10.66 35.33 17.08
C LYS A 174 11.27 36.24 16.01
N ARG A 175 11.00 35.95 14.72
CA ARG A 175 11.48 36.81 13.61
C ARG A 175 10.76 38.17 13.57
N GLU A 176 9.46 38.21 13.91
CA GLU A 176 8.67 39.41 13.86
C GLU A 176 9.03 40.41 15.01
N ILE A 177 9.56 39.89 16.12
CA ILE A 177 9.95 40.72 17.29
C ILE A 177 11.46 40.96 17.41
N SER A 178 12.27 40.48 16.45
CA SER A 178 13.71 40.71 16.38
C SER A 178 14.05 41.74 15.33
#